data_79883cc6856115a64a364b8dc6b97c0d
#
_entry.id   79883cc6856115a64a364b8dc6b97c0d
#
_cell.length_a   1.000
_cell.length_b   1.000
_cell.length_c   1.000
_cell.angle_alpha   90.00
_cell.angle_beta   90.00
_cell.angle_gamma   90.00
#
_symmetry.space_group_name_H-M   'P 1'
#
loop_
_entity.id
_entity.type
_entity.pdbx_description
1 polymer ?
#
loop_
_entity_poly.entity_id
_entity_poly.type
_entity_poly.pdbx_seq_one_letter_code
_entity_poly.pdbx_strand_id
1 'polypeptide(L)'
;VDFGVVLQADPPSAAVVSLMRRAERNGFRYGWTFDSTVLWQEPFVLYSRILEHTERLIVGPMVTNPSTRAPEVTASTFATLNEMYGNRTVCGIGRGDSAMRVAGRPPNTLARLGEAIGVIRDLAEGREAYVGDHRIKIPWIKDGKLPVWMAAYGPKALAMAGELADGFILQLADPFLTEWMIKAVRKAAVDAGRDPDEITICVAAPAYVGDDIEHARDQCRWFGGMVGNHVADLVARYGEHSGMVPDELTDYIKARESYDYAHHGRSGNPDAGFVSDTVVERFCLLGPVAAHLDKLQQLKALGVDQFALYAMHDAKESTLDAYGAEILPAFAD
;
A
#
# COMPACT_ATOMS: atom_id res chain seq x y z
N VAL A 1 -7.17 10.76 -11.31
CA VAL A 1 -6.65 10.01 -10.15
C VAL A 1 -7.66 8.95 -9.76
N ASP A 2 -7.23 7.70 -9.66
CA ASP A 2 -8.04 6.61 -9.12
C ASP A 2 -8.03 6.64 -7.59
N PHE A 3 -9.09 6.09 -6.97
CA PHE A 3 -9.18 6.00 -5.52
C PHE A 3 -9.28 4.54 -5.06
N GLY A 4 -8.57 4.24 -3.98
CA GLY A 4 -8.61 2.95 -3.29
C GLY A 4 -8.93 3.14 -1.80
N VAL A 5 -9.50 2.12 -1.18
CA VAL A 5 -9.66 2.04 0.27
C VAL A 5 -8.80 0.92 0.83
N VAL A 6 -8.12 1.18 1.93
CA VAL A 6 -7.35 0.18 2.68
C VAL A 6 -8.07 -0.11 3.99
N LEU A 7 -8.45 -1.36 4.18
CA LEU A 7 -9.14 -1.82 5.38
C LEU A 7 -8.31 -2.83 6.16
N GLN A 8 -8.45 -2.79 7.47
CA GLN A 8 -7.99 -3.89 8.32
C GLN A 8 -8.90 -5.11 8.10
N ALA A 9 -8.30 -6.28 7.94
CA ALA A 9 -9.01 -7.54 7.83
C ALA A 9 -9.40 -8.09 9.21
N ASP A 10 -10.00 -7.24 10.06
CA ASP A 10 -10.48 -7.63 11.39
C ASP A 10 -11.84 -8.35 11.33
N PRO A 11 -12.12 -9.29 12.26
CA PRO A 11 -13.45 -9.86 12.41
C PRO A 11 -14.48 -8.78 12.86
N PRO A 12 -15.74 -8.89 12.44
CA PRO A 12 -16.27 -9.93 11.57
C PRO A 12 -15.98 -9.63 10.08
N SER A 13 -15.62 -10.68 9.32
CA SER A 13 -15.31 -10.55 7.88
C SER A 13 -16.47 -9.95 7.05
N ALA A 14 -17.71 -10.12 7.49
CA ALA A 14 -18.88 -9.50 6.87
C ALA A 14 -18.83 -7.95 6.90
N ALA A 15 -18.23 -7.36 7.94
CA ALA A 15 -18.05 -5.90 8.01
C ALA A 15 -17.05 -5.41 6.97
N VAL A 16 -15.95 -6.15 6.76
CA VAL A 16 -14.96 -5.83 5.71
C VAL A 16 -15.62 -5.88 4.32
N VAL A 17 -16.37 -6.94 4.02
CA VAL A 17 -17.12 -7.06 2.75
C VAL A 17 -18.13 -5.92 2.58
N SER A 18 -18.85 -5.55 3.65
CA SER A 18 -19.82 -4.43 3.61
C SER A 18 -19.15 -3.09 3.31
N LEU A 19 -18.01 -2.80 3.93
CA LEU A 19 -17.24 -1.58 3.68
C LEU A 19 -16.66 -1.55 2.26
N MET A 20 -16.18 -2.67 1.73
CA MET A 20 -15.70 -2.76 0.34
C MET A 20 -16.83 -2.51 -0.66
N ARG A 21 -18.03 -3.06 -0.41
CA ARG A 21 -19.22 -2.75 -1.22
C ARG A 21 -19.63 -1.28 -1.12
N ARG A 22 -19.52 -0.67 0.07
CA ARG A 22 -19.78 0.77 0.24
C ARG A 22 -18.77 1.60 -0.55
N ALA A 23 -17.49 1.26 -0.49
CA ALA A 23 -16.46 1.92 -1.28
C ALA A 23 -16.75 1.85 -2.79
N GLU A 24 -17.10 0.66 -3.31
CA GLU A 24 -17.47 0.51 -4.73
C GLU A 24 -18.68 1.38 -5.11
N ARG A 25 -19.73 1.42 -4.28
CA ARG A 25 -20.90 2.29 -4.52
C ARG A 25 -20.52 3.77 -4.53
N ASN A 26 -19.56 4.16 -3.74
CA ASN A 26 -19.02 5.52 -3.67
C ASN A 26 -18.00 5.85 -4.78
N GLY A 27 -17.77 4.93 -5.72
CA GLY A 27 -16.91 5.17 -6.88
C GLY A 27 -15.45 4.78 -6.69
N PHE A 28 -15.07 4.19 -5.56
CA PHE A 28 -13.73 3.66 -5.37
C PHE A 28 -13.46 2.52 -6.35
N ARG A 29 -12.27 2.53 -6.93
CA ARG A 29 -11.83 1.53 -7.91
C ARG A 29 -11.07 0.38 -7.27
N TYR A 30 -10.35 0.63 -6.16
CA TYR A 30 -9.50 -0.37 -5.53
C TYR A 30 -9.90 -0.62 -4.07
N GLY A 31 -9.80 -1.90 -3.67
CA GLY A 31 -9.98 -2.36 -2.30
C GLY A 31 -8.74 -3.13 -1.82
N TRP A 32 -8.08 -2.60 -0.80
CA TRP A 32 -6.85 -3.15 -0.27
C TRP A 32 -7.04 -3.67 1.14
N THR A 33 -6.30 -4.72 1.50
CA THR A 33 -6.18 -5.17 2.89
C THR A 33 -4.72 -5.50 3.23
N PHE A 34 -4.38 -5.55 4.51
CA PHE A 34 -3.09 -6.03 4.95
C PHE A 34 -2.97 -7.56 4.82
N ASP A 35 -1.73 -8.03 4.59
CA ASP A 35 -1.38 -9.45 4.61
C ASP A 35 -0.30 -9.70 5.69
N SER A 36 -0.73 -9.78 6.95
CA SER A 36 0.08 -10.19 8.10
C SER A 36 -0.67 -11.28 8.85
N THR A 37 -0.40 -12.50 8.50
CA THR A 37 -1.15 -13.71 8.87
C THR A 37 -1.44 -13.87 10.38
N VAL A 38 -0.56 -13.35 11.25
CA VAL A 38 -0.74 -13.41 12.71
C VAL A 38 -1.64 -12.30 13.23
N LEU A 39 -1.66 -11.14 12.55
CA LEU A 39 -2.35 -9.93 13.00
C LEU A 39 -3.78 -9.84 12.44
N TRP A 40 -4.00 -10.36 11.24
CA TRP A 40 -5.23 -10.16 10.46
C TRP A 40 -5.79 -11.46 9.93
N GLN A 41 -7.08 -11.43 9.56
CA GLN A 41 -7.70 -12.54 8.82
C GLN A 41 -7.00 -12.72 7.46
N GLU A 42 -7.09 -13.94 6.92
CA GLU A 42 -6.48 -14.32 5.64
C GLU A 42 -7.08 -13.52 4.48
N PRO A 43 -6.31 -12.63 3.83
CA PRO A 43 -6.84 -11.69 2.87
C PRO A 43 -7.37 -12.36 1.60
N PHE A 44 -6.75 -13.43 1.12
CA PHE A 44 -7.15 -14.07 -0.13
C PHE A 44 -8.50 -14.79 -0.01
N VAL A 45 -8.83 -15.30 1.19
CA VAL A 45 -10.17 -15.82 1.49
C VAL A 45 -11.20 -14.68 1.46
N LEU A 46 -10.85 -13.52 2.02
CA LEU A 46 -11.71 -12.33 1.98
C LEU A 46 -11.89 -11.80 0.56
N TYR A 47 -10.84 -11.81 -0.27
CA TYR A 47 -10.94 -11.35 -1.66
C TYR A 47 -11.94 -12.15 -2.47
N SER A 48 -12.01 -13.45 -2.31
CA SER A 48 -13.07 -14.26 -2.96
C SER A 48 -14.46 -13.76 -2.58
N ARG A 49 -14.69 -13.49 -1.29
CA ARG A 49 -15.99 -12.95 -0.82
C ARG A 49 -16.24 -11.52 -1.27
N ILE A 50 -15.24 -10.67 -1.31
CA ILE A 50 -15.37 -9.27 -1.77
C ILE A 50 -15.70 -9.26 -3.25
N LEU A 51 -14.96 -10.00 -4.07
CA LEU A 51 -15.13 -10.08 -5.52
C LEU A 51 -16.48 -10.65 -5.92
N GLU A 52 -17.02 -11.61 -5.15
CA GLU A 52 -18.37 -12.16 -5.34
C GLU A 52 -19.48 -11.12 -5.11
N HIS A 53 -19.22 -10.13 -4.23
CA HIS A 53 -20.21 -9.13 -3.82
C HIS A 53 -19.97 -7.74 -4.43
N THR A 54 -19.02 -7.61 -5.35
CA THR A 54 -18.66 -6.39 -6.08
C THR A 54 -18.57 -6.68 -7.57
N GLU A 55 -18.73 -5.67 -8.41
CA GLU A 55 -18.75 -5.82 -9.88
C GLU A 55 -17.52 -5.24 -10.56
N ARG A 56 -16.94 -4.18 -10.01
CA ARG A 56 -15.86 -3.40 -10.62
C ARG A 56 -14.62 -3.27 -9.75
N LEU A 57 -14.77 -3.47 -8.44
CA LEU A 57 -13.68 -3.28 -7.49
C LEU A 57 -12.52 -4.21 -7.81
N ILE A 58 -11.32 -3.66 -7.91
CA ILE A 58 -10.06 -4.40 -8.02
C ILE A 58 -9.51 -4.60 -6.61
N VAL A 59 -9.16 -5.82 -6.24
CA VAL A 59 -8.68 -6.12 -4.88
C VAL A 59 -7.23 -6.59 -4.87
N GLY A 60 -6.53 -6.31 -3.77
CA GLY A 60 -5.18 -6.79 -3.57
C GLY A 60 -4.64 -6.53 -2.16
N PRO A 61 -3.54 -7.18 -1.79
CA PRO A 61 -2.85 -6.91 -0.54
C PRO A 61 -2.04 -5.61 -0.61
N MET A 62 -2.03 -4.85 0.48
CA MET A 62 -1.16 -3.70 0.68
C MET A 62 -0.35 -3.89 1.97
N VAL A 63 0.69 -4.74 1.96
CA VAL A 63 1.18 -5.55 0.86
C VAL A 63 1.44 -6.99 1.32
N THR A 64 1.48 -7.97 0.39
CA THR A 64 1.99 -9.31 0.66
C THR A 64 3.52 -9.36 0.66
N ASN A 65 4.11 -10.55 0.87
CA ASN A 65 5.55 -10.76 0.86
C ASN A 65 5.92 -12.19 0.38
N PRO A 66 7.17 -12.43 -0.05
CA PRO A 66 7.56 -13.74 -0.63
C PRO A 66 7.86 -14.84 0.38
N SER A 67 7.55 -14.68 1.67
CA SER A 67 7.91 -15.66 2.71
C SER A 67 6.74 -16.23 3.50
N THR A 68 5.61 -15.54 3.56
CA THR A 68 4.40 -16.08 4.22
C THR A 68 3.66 -17.08 3.32
N ARG A 69 3.80 -16.92 2.01
CA ARG A 69 3.39 -17.88 0.98
C ARG A 69 4.51 -18.00 -0.06
N ALA A 70 4.70 -19.20 -0.60
CA ALA A 70 5.60 -19.38 -1.73
C ALA A 70 5.08 -18.59 -2.94
N PRO A 71 5.98 -17.98 -3.76
CA PRO A 71 5.57 -17.19 -4.91
C PRO A 71 4.63 -17.89 -5.88
N GLU A 72 4.86 -19.18 -6.14
CA GLU A 72 4.03 -20.02 -7.00
C GLU A 72 2.63 -20.25 -6.41
N VAL A 73 2.49 -20.33 -5.09
CA VAL A 73 1.19 -20.41 -4.42
C VAL A 73 0.46 -19.08 -4.53
N THR A 74 1.16 -17.98 -4.33
CA THR A 74 0.61 -16.62 -4.51
C THR A 74 0.11 -16.41 -5.95
N ALA A 75 0.91 -16.80 -6.95
CA ALA A 75 0.52 -16.74 -8.36
C ALA A 75 -0.74 -17.56 -8.66
N SER A 76 -0.79 -18.81 -8.19
CA SER A 76 -1.94 -19.69 -8.38
C SER A 76 -3.20 -19.14 -7.72
N THR A 77 -3.08 -18.52 -6.54
CA THR A 77 -4.20 -17.90 -5.83
C THR A 77 -4.78 -16.72 -6.63
N PHE A 78 -3.94 -15.80 -7.10
CA PHE A 78 -4.39 -14.70 -7.95
C PHE A 78 -4.99 -15.18 -9.28
N ALA A 79 -4.36 -16.16 -9.90
CA ALA A 79 -4.87 -16.74 -11.15
C ALA A 79 -6.27 -17.35 -10.95
N THR A 80 -6.50 -18.04 -9.83
CA THR A 80 -7.81 -18.60 -9.50
C THR A 80 -8.86 -17.49 -9.27
N LEU A 81 -8.52 -16.45 -8.51
CA LEU A 81 -9.41 -15.31 -8.32
C LEU A 81 -9.74 -14.61 -9.65
N ASN A 82 -8.75 -14.46 -10.53
CA ASN A 82 -8.94 -13.83 -11.84
C ASN A 82 -9.77 -14.70 -12.80
N GLU A 83 -9.64 -16.01 -12.73
CA GLU A 83 -10.47 -16.94 -13.49
C GLU A 83 -11.93 -16.88 -13.03
N MET A 84 -12.17 -16.86 -11.72
CA MET A 84 -13.51 -16.81 -11.13
C MET A 84 -14.23 -15.48 -11.36
N TYR A 85 -13.50 -14.34 -11.32
CA TYR A 85 -14.10 -13.01 -11.21
C TYR A 85 -13.62 -12.02 -12.31
N GLY A 86 -12.77 -12.47 -13.26
CA GLY A 86 -12.28 -11.64 -14.39
C GLY A 86 -11.24 -10.62 -13.93
N ASN A 87 -9.99 -10.85 -14.08
CA ASN A 87 -8.81 -9.96 -13.93
C ASN A 87 -9.00 -8.71 -13.01
N ARG A 88 -9.72 -8.89 -11.89
CA ARG A 88 -10.00 -7.83 -10.90
C ARG A 88 -9.12 -7.95 -9.67
N THR A 89 -7.83 -8.29 -9.89
CA THR A 89 -6.84 -8.34 -8.81
C THR A 89 -5.58 -7.57 -9.16
N VAL A 90 -4.84 -7.16 -8.13
CA VAL A 90 -3.53 -6.55 -8.20
C VAL A 90 -2.66 -7.10 -7.07
N CYS A 91 -1.41 -7.46 -7.37
CA CYS A 91 -0.49 -7.96 -6.35
C CYS A 91 0.36 -6.81 -5.79
N GLY A 92 -0.08 -6.21 -4.68
CA GLY A 92 0.81 -5.34 -3.90
C GLY A 92 1.80 -6.19 -3.10
N ILE A 93 3.11 -5.98 -3.29
CA ILE A 93 4.15 -6.81 -2.67
C ILE A 93 5.27 -5.96 -2.07
N GLY A 94 5.84 -6.43 -0.98
CA GLY A 94 6.97 -5.81 -0.30
C GLY A 94 7.85 -6.83 0.41
N ARG A 95 8.80 -6.34 1.19
CA ARG A 95 9.75 -7.20 1.93
C ARG A 95 9.10 -7.95 3.11
N GLY A 96 7.90 -7.57 3.53
CA GLY A 96 7.19 -8.18 4.65
C GLY A 96 7.71 -7.71 6.00
N ASP A 97 7.63 -6.42 6.29
CA ASP A 97 8.10 -5.89 7.58
C ASP A 97 7.26 -6.43 8.75
N SER A 98 6.00 -6.03 8.89
CA SER A 98 5.14 -6.45 10.00
C SER A 98 4.90 -7.96 10.02
N ALA A 99 4.58 -8.56 8.85
CA ALA A 99 4.28 -9.99 8.74
C ALA A 99 5.47 -10.88 9.17
N MET A 100 6.68 -10.44 8.88
CA MET A 100 7.89 -11.18 9.25
C MET A 100 8.30 -10.92 10.70
N ARG A 101 8.28 -9.66 11.15
CA ARG A 101 8.71 -9.28 12.49
C ARG A 101 7.80 -9.83 13.59
N VAL A 102 6.49 -9.83 13.38
CA VAL A 102 5.54 -10.45 14.34
C VAL A 102 5.77 -11.94 14.49
N ALA A 103 6.32 -12.60 13.47
CA ALA A 103 6.72 -14.01 13.50
C ALA A 103 8.18 -14.21 13.97
N GLY A 104 8.85 -13.17 14.48
CA GLY A 104 10.25 -13.24 14.97
C GLY A 104 11.28 -13.39 13.85
N ARG A 105 10.95 -13.02 12.61
CA ARG A 105 11.82 -13.16 11.43
C ARG A 105 12.18 -11.80 10.83
N PRO A 106 13.37 -11.64 10.23
CA PRO A 106 13.73 -10.41 9.54
C PRO A 106 12.94 -10.27 8.22
N PRO A 107 12.74 -9.02 7.72
CA PRO A 107 12.20 -8.79 6.38
C PRO A 107 13.04 -9.46 5.29
N ASN A 108 12.41 -9.83 4.18
CA ASN A 108 13.07 -10.46 3.04
C ASN A 108 14.15 -9.56 2.42
N THR A 109 15.12 -10.18 1.76
CA THR A 109 16.11 -9.46 0.93
C THR A 109 15.44 -8.90 -0.33
N LEU A 110 16.04 -7.86 -0.92
CA LEU A 110 15.57 -7.34 -2.20
C LEU A 110 15.71 -8.38 -3.33
N ALA A 111 16.81 -9.15 -3.34
CA ALA A 111 16.99 -10.21 -4.34
C ALA A 111 15.81 -11.21 -4.32
N ARG A 112 15.44 -11.73 -3.14
CA ARG A 112 14.29 -12.62 -3.00
C ARG A 112 12.96 -11.97 -3.41
N LEU A 113 12.81 -10.67 -3.11
CA LEU A 113 11.62 -9.93 -3.54
C LEU A 113 11.55 -9.80 -5.07
N GLY A 114 12.67 -9.45 -5.71
CA GLY A 114 12.74 -9.33 -7.17
C GLY A 114 12.45 -10.65 -7.90
N GLU A 115 13.05 -11.76 -7.43
CA GLU A 115 12.76 -13.11 -7.94
C GLU A 115 11.27 -13.44 -7.80
N ALA A 116 10.66 -13.15 -6.64
CA ALA A 116 9.25 -13.44 -6.39
C ALA A 116 8.32 -12.62 -7.28
N ILE A 117 8.63 -11.35 -7.55
CA ILE A 117 7.85 -10.49 -8.47
C ILE A 117 7.78 -11.15 -9.85
N GLY A 118 8.92 -11.60 -10.39
CA GLY A 118 8.99 -12.30 -11.69
C GLY A 118 8.17 -13.58 -11.70
N VAL A 119 8.38 -14.45 -10.71
CA VAL A 119 7.66 -15.73 -10.61
C VAL A 119 6.15 -15.53 -10.47
N ILE A 120 5.72 -14.62 -9.61
CA ILE A 120 4.28 -14.35 -9.38
C ILE A 120 3.62 -13.86 -10.67
N ARG A 121 4.19 -12.86 -11.33
CA ARG A 121 3.64 -12.29 -12.56
C ARG A 121 3.60 -13.31 -13.69
N ASP A 122 4.73 -13.97 -13.97
CA ASP A 122 4.82 -14.89 -15.09
C ASP A 122 3.86 -16.08 -14.94
N LEU A 123 3.81 -16.69 -13.77
CA LEU A 123 2.89 -17.80 -13.53
C LEU A 123 1.42 -17.36 -13.54
N ALA A 124 1.08 -16.22 -12.91
CA ALA A 124 -0.30 -15.75 -12.88
C ALA A 124 -0.84 -15.33 -14.25
N GLU A 125 0.04 -15.03 -15.19
CA GLU A 125 -0.30 -14.72 -16.59
C GLU A 125 -0.13 -15.91 -17.53
N GLY A 126 0.10 -17.11 -16.99
CA GLY A 126 0.23 -18.35 -17.77
C GLY A 126 1.54 -18.47 -18.53
N ARG A 127 2.56 -17.66 -18.20
CA ARG A 127 3.92 -17.80 -18.72
C ARG A 127 4.71 -18.85 -17.92
N GLU A 128 5.83 -19.26 -18.44
CA GLU A 128 6.78 -20.13 -17.74
C GLU A 128 7.63 -19.31 -16.77
N ALA A 129 7.89 -19.85 -15.59
CA ALA A 129 8.79 -19.28 -14.60
C ALA A 129 9.73 -20.34 -14.04
N TYR A 130 10.84 -19.91 -13.43
CA TYR A 130 11.78 -20.78 -12.75
C TYR A 130 11.62 -20.64 -11.24
N VAL A 131 11.51 -21.78 -10.54
CA VAL A 131 11.56 -21.88 -9.08
C VAL A 131 12.76 -22.75 -8.72
N GLY A 132 13.84 -22.13 -8.30
CA GLY A 132 15.16 -22.77 -8.30
C GLY A 132 15.54 -23.18 -9.73
N ASP A 133 15.94 -24.43 -9.91
CA ASP A 133 16.32 -24.98 -11.24
C ASP A 133 15.14 -25.57 -12.02
N HIS A 134 13.93 -25.53 -11.46
CA HIS A 134 12.75 -26.14 -12.07
C HIS A 134 11.93 -25.13 -12.85
N ARG A 135 11.71 -25.41 -14.12
CA ARG A 135 10.79 -24.66 -14.98
C ARG A 135 9.37 -25.14 -14.75
N ILE A 136 8.49 -24.23 -14.39
CA ILE A 136 7.08 -24.51 -14.10
C ILE A 136 6.15 -23.57 -14.86
N LYS A 137 4.90 -24.00 -15.04
CA LYS A 137 3.83 -23.21 -15.66
C LYS A 137 2.49 -23.62 -15.07
N ILE A 138 1.54 -22.70 -14.98
CA ILE A 138 0.14 -23.00 -14.63
C ILE A 138 -0.63 -23.25 -15.94
N PRO A 139 -0.95 -24.53 -16.28
CA PRO A 139 -1.37 -24.87 -17.64
C PRO A 139 -2.82 -24.48 -17.99
N TRP A 140 -3.65 -24.19 -16.97
CA TRP A 140 -5.06 -23.88 -17.19
C TRP A 140 -5.34 -22.38 -17.40
N ILE A 141 -4.35 -21.50 -17.20
CA ILE A 141 -4.48 -20.06 -17.43
C ILE A 141 -4.43 -19.77 -18.94
N LYS A 142 -5.41 -19.01 -19.43
CA LYS A 142 -5.50 -18.62 -20.85
C LYS A 142 -5.21 -17.12 -21.06
N ASP A 143 -5.89 -16.26 -20.31
CA ASP A 143 -5.86 -14.78 -20.47
C ASP A 143 -5.65 -14.08 -19.11
N GLY A 144 -4.74 -14.60 -18.29
CA GLY A 144 -4.40 -14.03 -17.00
C GLY A 144 -3.69 -12.69 -17.14
N LYS A 145 -4.09 -11.71 -16.31
CA LYS A 145 -3.39 -10.43 -16.14
C LYS A 145 -3.26 -10.16 -14.64
N LEU A 146 -2.05 -9.92 -14.21
CA LEU A 146 -1.78 -9.58 -12.80
C LEU A 146 -0.75 -8.45 -12.71
N PRO A 147 -1.18 -7.20 -12.59
CA PRO A 147 -0.25 -6.12 -12.25
C PRO A 147 0.41 -6.38 -10.89
N VAL A 148 1.73 -6.23 -10.81
CA VAL A 148 2.50 -6.40 -9.58
C VAL A 148 3.06 -5.04 -9.16
N TRP A 149 2.56 -4.52 -8.03
CA TRP A 149 2.95 -3.22 -7.50
C TRP A 149 3.86 -3.41 -6.29
N MET A 150 4.98 -2.71 -6.28
CA MET A 150 5.99 -2.86 -5.24
C MET A 150 5.96 -1.70 -4.24
N ALA A 151 5.89 -2.04 -2.94
CA ALA A 151 6.12 -1.07 -1.88
C ALA A 151 7.62 -0.89 -1.63
N ALA A 152 8.08 0.35 -1.65
CA ALA A 152 9.49 0.68 -1.50
C ALA A 152 9.71 2.04 -0.82
N TYR A 153 10.84 2.19 -0.11
CA TYR A 153 11.23 3.44 0.55
C TYR A 153 12.69 3.81 0.28
N GLY A 154 13.63 2.89 0.33
CA GLY A 154 15.05 3.17 0.20
C GLY A 154 15.56 3.16 -1.23
N PRO A 155 16.69 3.85 -1.55
CA PRO A 155 17.17 4.02 -2.92
C PRO A 155 17.25 2.71 -3.72
N LYS A 156 17.76 1.62 -3.14
CA LYS A 156 17.83 0.32 -3.82
C LYS A 156 16.48 -0.31 -4.09
N ALA A 157 15.52 -0.12 -3.17
CA ALA A 157 14.17 -0.62 -3.34
C ALA A 157 13.39 0.22 -4.37
N LEU A 158 13.59 1.56 -4.37
CA LEU A 158 13.02 2.45 -5.37
C LEU A 158 13.56 2.13 -6.77
N ALA A 159 14.87 1.86 -6.90
CA ALA A 159 15.46 1.41 -8.16
C ALA A 159 14.80 0.12 -8.65
N MET A 160 14.69 -0.89 -7.81
CA MET A 160 14.03 -2.16 -8.15
C MET A 160 12.55 -1.96 -8.54
N ALA A 161 11.82 -1.08 -7.87
CA ALA A 161 10.44 -0.77 -8.25
C ALA A 161 10.35 -0.20 -9.68
N GLY A 162 11.24 0.73 -10.04
CA GLY A 162 11.36 1.24 -11.41
C GLY A 162 11.76 0.19 -12.44
N GLU A 163 12.65 -0.72 -12.07
CA GLU A 163 13.13 -1.78 -12.96
C GLU A 163 12.11 -2.88 -13.23
N LEU A 164 11.32 -3.27 -12.21
CA LEU A 164 10.57 -4.53 -12.27
C LEU A 164 9.05 -4.38 -12.10
N ALA A 165 8.56 -3.36 -11.37
CA ALA A 165 7.15 -3.31 -10.97
C ALA A 165 6.26 -2.62 -12.01
N ASP A 166 4.97 -3.00 -12.05
CA ASP A 166 3.95 -2.34 -12.86
C ASP A 166 3.34 -1.13 -12.12
N GLY A 167 3.58 -1.06 -10.82
CA GLY A 167 3.21 0.08 -9.97
C GLY A 167 4.11 0.22 -8.75
N PHE A 168 4.15 1.41 -8.22
CA PHE A 168 4.90 1.77 -7.01
C PHE A 168 3.94 2.20 -5.91
N ILE A 169 4.05 1.60 -4.73
CA ILE A 169 3.25 1.92 -3.54
C ILE A 169 4.11 2.68 -2.55
N LEU A 170 3.69 3.91 -2.22
CA LEU A 170 4.26 4.76 -1.21
C LEU A 170 3.28 4.98 -0.07
N GLN A 171 3.64 4.55 1.14
CA GLN A 171 2.79 4.68 2.33
C GLN A 171 3.10 5.97 3.11
N LEU A 172 2.83 7.11 2.54
CA LEU A 172 2.78 8.44 3.16
C LEU A 172 2.27 9.48 2.14
N ALA A 173 1.65 10.55 2.60
CA ALA A 173 1.09 11.61 1.75
C ALA A 173 1.83 12.96 1.90
N ASP A 174 3.12 12.94 2.24
CA ASP A 174 3.96 14.14 2.25
C ASP A 174 4.39 14.50 0.81
N PRO A 175 4.03 15.68 0.28
CA PRO A 175 4.32 16.04 -1.12
C PRO A 175 5.81 16.04 -1.46
N PHE A 176 6.67 16.50 -0.55
CA PHE A 176 8.12 16.56 -0.77
C PHE A 176 8.73 15.16 -0.93
N LEU A 177 8.42 14.25 -0.01
CA LEU A 177 8.90 12.86 -0.06
C LEU A 177 8.30 12.10 -1.24
N THR A 178 7.04 12.34 -1.55
CA THR A 178 6.36 11.76 -2.70
C THR A 178 7.07 12.15 -4.00
N GLU A 179 7.35 13.44 -4.19
CA GLU A 179 8.06 13.92 -5.37
C GLU A 179 9.46 13.28 -5.52
N TRP A 180 10.21 13.25 -4.42
CA TRP A 180 11.55 12.66 -4.41
C TRP A 180 11.53 11.16 -4.77
N MET A 181 10.59 10.38 -4.19
CA MET A 181 10.51 8.96 -4.47
C MET A 181 10.00 8.65 -5.87
N ILE A 182 9.02 9.41 -6.38
CA ILE A 182 8.54 9.28 -7.77
C ILE A 182 9.69 9.53 -8.75
N LYS A 183 10.46 10.60 -8.55
CA LYS A 183 11.64 10.91 -9.41
C LYS A 183 12.64 9.75 -9.40
N ALA A 184 12.91 9.15 -8.24
CA ALA A 184 13.84 8.03 -8.13
C ALA A 184 13.34 6.78 -8.87
N VAL A 185 12.04 6.43 -8.73
CA VAL A 185 11.42 5.29 -9.42
C VAL A 185 11.41 5.51 -10.94
N ARG A 186 10.94 6.66 -11.39
CA ARG A 186 10.89 6.99 -12.84
C ARG A 186 12.28 7.02 -13.48
N LYS A 187 13.27 7.58 -12.77
CA LYS A 187 14.66 7.53 -13.25
C LYS A 187 15.15 6.09 -13.42
N ALA A 188 14.90 5.22 -12.44
CA ALA A 188 15.29 3.82 -12.52
C ALA A 188 14.60 3.06 -13.66
N ALA A 189 13.35 3.39 -13.96
CA ALA A 189 12.65 2.85 -15.12
C ALA A 189 13.33 3.23 -16.43
N VAL A 190 13.67 4.51 -16.60
CA VAL A 190 14.40 5.01 -17.77
C VAL A 190 15.76 4.33 -17.89
N ASP A 191 16.51 4.22 -16.77
CA ASP A 191 17.83 3.57 -16.75
C ASP A 191 17.74 2.09 -17.13
N ALA A 192 16.60 1.42 -16.87
CA ALA A 192 16.29 0.05 -17.25
C ALA A 192 15.68 -0.08 -18.67
N GLY A 193 15.53 1.01 -19.41
CA GLY A 193 14.95 1.03 -20.75
C GLY A 193 13.42 0.84 -20.80
N ARG A 194 12.73 1.16 -19.67
CA ARG A 194 11.26 1.10 -19.57
C ARG A 194 10.66 2.50 -19.71
N ASP A 195 9.43 2.57 -20.15
CA ASP A 195 8.65 3.81 -20.12
C ASP A 195 8.27 4.13 -18.65
N PRO A 196 8.74 5.28 -18.09
CA PRO A 196 8.43 5.67 -16.73
C PRO A 196 6.94 5.97 -16.51
N ASP A 197 6.20 6.30 -17.56
CA ASP A 197 4.77 6.64 -17.48
C ASP A 197 3.87 5.39 -17.45
N GLU A 198 4.41 4.20 -17.74
CA GLU A 198 3.69 2.92 -17.55
C GLU A 198 3.66 2.47 -16.09
N ILE A 199 4.42 3.10 -15.18
CA ILE A 199 4.43 2.73 -13.76
C ILE A 199 3.34 3.50 -13.02
N THR A 200 2.32 2.82 -12.56
CA THR A 200 1.26 3.40 -11.73
C THR A 200 1.80 3.85 -10.37
N ILE A 201 1.65 5.10 -10.02
CA ILE A 201 2.08 5.67 -8.74
C ILE A 201 0.91 5.67 -7.75
N CYS A 202 1.02 4.85 -6.72
CA CYS A 202 0.03 4.77 -5.65
C CYS A 202 0.57 5.38 -4.35
N VAL A 203 -0.08 6.43 -3.86
CA VAL A 203 0.14 6.98 -2.52
C VAL A 203 -0.93 6.45 -1.58
N ALA A 204 -0.53 5.94 -0.43
CA ALA A 204 -1.43 5.39 0.57
C ALA A 204 -1.23 6.06 1.93
N ALA A 205 -2.29 6.62 2.52
CA ALA A 205 -2.24 7.28 3.82
C ALA A 205 -3.62 7.33 4.49
N PRO A 206 -3.70 7.49 5.82
CA PRO A 206 -4.97 7.77 6.49
C PRO A 206 -5.63 9.02 5.94
N ALA A 207 -6.95 8.92 5.79
CA ALA A 207 -7.76 10.06 5.44
C ALA A 207 -8.97 10.12 6.38
N TYR A 208 -9.11 11.21 7.13
CA TYR A 208 -10.20 11.46 8.07
C TYR A 208 -10.93 12.74 7.70
N VAL A 209 -12.14 12.63 7.17
CA VAL A 209 -12.98 13.79 6.85
C VAL A 209 -13.78 14.19 8.09
N GLY A 210 -13.57 15.41 8.59
CA GLY A 210 -14.28 15.97 9.74
C GLY A 210 -13.69 17.29 10.19
N ASP A 211 -14.45 18.05 10.98
CA ASP A 211 -14.05 19.40 11.45
C ASP A 211 -13.23 19.36 12.76
N ASP A 212 -13.33 18.27 13.53
CA ASP A 212 -12.54 18.08 14.75
C ASP A 212 -11.14 17.57 14.40
N ILE A 213 -10.23 18.52 14.18
CA ILE A 213 -8.86 18.22 13.75
C ILE A 213 -8.04 17.52 14.86
N GLU A 214 -8.30 17.81 16.12
CA GLU A 214 -7.61 17.18 17.25
C GLU A 214 -7.95 15.69 17.31
N HIS A 215 -9.24 15.37 17.23
CA HIS A 215 -9.72 13.99 17.18
C HIS A 215 -9.18 13.25 15.94
N ALA A 216 -9.23 13.88 14.76
CA ALA A 216 -8.72 13.31 13.53
C ALA A 216 -7.21 12.98 13.62
N ARG A 217 -6.40 13.86 14.22
CA ARG A 217 -4.97 13.60 14.48
C ARG A 217 -4.78 12.36 15.37
N ASP A 218 -5.53 12.28 16.48
CA ASP A 218 -5.41 11.16 17.41
C ASP A 218 -5.81 9.83 16.76
N GLN A 219 -6.86 9.84 15.94
CA GLN A 219 -7.28 8.67 15.17
C GLN A 219 -6.24 8.20 14.13
N CYS A 220 -5.40 9.10 13.61
CA CYS A 220 -4.43 8.82 12.56
C CYS A 220 -2.95 8.79 13.04
N ARG A 221 -2.67 9.14 14.30
CA ARG A 221 -1.32 9.25 14.89
C ARG A 221 -0.50 7.96 14.79
N TRP A 222 -1.16 6.80 14.88
CA TRP A 222 -0.53 5.48 14.72
C TRP A 222 0.24 5.32 13.41
N PHE A 223 -0.20 6.01 12.36
CA PHE A 223 0.42 5.90 11.04
C PHE A 223 1.85 6.46 11.01
N GLY A 224 2.08 7.59 11.71
CA GLY A 224 3.43 8.12 11.90
C GLY A 224 4.36 7.11 12.57
N GLY A 225 3.87 6.39 13.58
CA GLY A 225 4.63 5.31 14.22
C GLY A 225 5.01 4.18 13.24
N MET A 226 4.08 3.77 12.38
CA MET A 226 4.32 2.74 11.37
C MET A 226 5.34 3.18 10.31
N VAL A 227 5.16 4.37 9.75
CA VAL A 227 6.07 4.92 8.73
C VAL A 227 7.45 5.20 9.31
N GLY A 228 7.52 5.61 10.57
CA GLY A 228 8.76 5.86 11.30
C GLY A 228 9.72 4.69 11.29
N ASN A 229 9.22 3.43 11.26
CA ASN A 229 10.08 2.25 11.13
C ASN A 229 10.86 2.26 9.82
N HIS A 230 10.17 2.55 8.72
CA HIS A 230 10.80 2.55 7.39
C HIS A 230 11.78 3.70 7.23
N VAL A 231 11.43 4.88 7.76
CA VAL A 231 12.31 6.05 7.72
C VAL A 231 13.51 5.88 8.65
N ALA A 232 13.33 5.25 9.84
CA ALA A 232 14.44 4.93 10.73
C ALA A 232 15.47 4.00 10.08
N ASP A 233 15.01 2.97 9.37
CA ASP A 233 15.88 2.08 8.60
C ASP A 233 16.66 2.84 7.51
N LEU A 234 16.04 3.86 6.88
CA LEU A 234 16.71 4.72 5.91
C LEU A 234 17.79 5.58 6.54
N VAL A 235 17.49 6.28 7.64
CA VAL A 235 18.45 7.13 8.37
C VAL A 235 19.60 6.31 8.90
N ALA A 236 19.32 5.14 9.50
CA ALA A 236 20.37 4.25 10.01
C ALA A 236 21.32 3.75 8.91
N ARG A 237 20.82 3.56 7.69
CA ARG A 237 21.58 3.02 6.56
C ARG A 237 22.35 4.06 5.76
N TYR A 238 21.77 5.23 5.55
CA TYR A 238 22.33 6.25 4.65
C TYR A 238 22.87 7.47 5.40
N GLY A 239 22.62 7.56 6.71
CA GLY A 239 23.09 8.62 7.59
C GLY A 239 22.29 9.92 7.51
N GLU A 240 22.42 10.72 8.56
CA GLU A 240 21.71 11.99 8.74
C GLU A 240 22.13 13.06 7.71
N HIS A 241 23.32 12.96 7.13
CA HIS A 241 23.91 13.97 6.25
C HIS A 241 23.92 13.59 4.77
N SER A 242 23.18 12.54 4.39
CA SER A 242 23.16 12.10 2.97
C SER A 242 22.42 13.07 2.04
N GLY A 243 21.68 14.05 2.57
CA GLY A 243 20.73 14.87 1.80
C GLY A 243 19.56 14.08 1.20
N MET A 244 19.48 12.79 1.50
CA MET A 244 18.44 11.90 0.98
C MET A 244 17.20 11.85 1.87
N VAL A 245 17.31 12.29 3.12
CA VAL A 245 16.21 12.30 4.10
C VAL A 245 16.10 13.71 4.67
N PRO A 246 14.92 14.34 4.63
CA PRO A 246 14.72 15.67 5.21
C PRO A 246 15.02 15.70 6.71
N ASP A 247 15.55 16.83 7.19
CA ASP A 247 15.92 17.03 8.59
C ASP A 247 14.73 16.81 9.54
N GLU A 248 13.52 17.22 9.15
CA GLU A 248 12.31 17.04 9.93
C GLU A 248 11.95 15.56 10.16
N LEU A 249 12.27 14.68 9.22
CA LEU A 249 12.10 13.25 9.40
C LEU A 249 13.21 12.65 10.27
N THR A 250 14.40 13.18 10.19
CA THR A 250 15.52 12.76 11.03
C THR A 250 15.26 13.10 12.50
N ASP A 251 14.75 14.30 12.80
CA ASP A 251 14.40 14.70 14.16
C ASP A 251 13.23 13.89 14.74
N TYR A 252 12.23 13.58 13.92
CA TYR A 252 11.13 12.70 14.26
C TYR A 252 11.60 11.29 14.65
N ILE A 253 12.56 10.73 13.93
CA ILE A 253 13.09 9.39 14.20
C ILE A 253 13.95 9.36 15.47
N LYS A 254 14.68 10.42 15.77
CA LYS A 254 15.45 10.55 17.03
C LYS A 254 14.56 10.50 18.26
N ALA A 255 13.31 10.98 18.18
CA ALA A 255 12.34 10.96 19.26
C ALA A 255 11.71 9.58 19.49
N ARG A 256 11.93 8.62 18.59
CA ARG A 256 11.34 7.29 18.67
C ARG A 256 12.13 6.38 19.61
N GLU A 257 11.45 5.83 20.65
CA GLU A 257 12.06 4.90 21.61
C GLU A 257 11.78 3.42 21.31
N SER A 258 10.57 3.09 20.83
CA SER A 258 10.14 1.70 20.54
C SER A 258 8.96 1.65 19.58
N TYR A 259 8.64 0.47 19.08
CA TYR A 259 7.42 0.22 18.30
C TYR A 259 6.89 -1.19 18.55
N ASP A 260 5.65 -1.31 19.03
CA ASP A 260 4.98 -2.58 19.28
C ASP A 260 4.19 -3.05 18.05
N TYR A 261 4.64 -4.13 17.44
CA TYR A 261 3.99 -4.76 16.29
C TYR A 261 2.64 -5.40 16.62
N ALA A 262 2.33 -5.71 17.89
CA ALA A 262 1.04 -6.24 18.29
C ALA A 262 -0.11 -5.20 18.10
N HIS A 263 0.24 -3.91 18.18
CA HIS A 263 -0.67 -2.78 17.94
C HIS A 263 -0.49 -2.13 16.56
N HIS A 264 0.15 -2.85 15.63
CA HIS A 264 0.42 -2.34 14.28
C HIS A 264 -0.86 -1.93 13.55
N GLY A 265 -0.86 -0.71 13.00
CA GLY A 265 -2.00 -0.19 12.22
C GLY A 265 -3.28 0.08 13.01
N ARG A 266 -3.22 0.24 14.35
CA ARG A 266 -4.39 0.50 15.19
C ARG A 266 -4.41 1.93 15.72
N SER A 267 -5.57 2.58 15.64
CA SER A 267 -5.82 3.83 16.36
C SER A 267 -5.68 3.60 17.87
N GLY A 268 -5.10 4.57 18.57
CA GLY A 268 -4.83 4.45 20.02
C GLY A 268 -3.61 3.59 20.37
N ASN A 269 -2.70 3.32 19.42
CA ASN A 269 -1.42 2.67 19.71
C ASN A 269 -0.62 3.51 20.72
N PRO A 270 -0.31 2.99 21.94
CA PRO A 270 0.39 3.73 22.97
C PRO A 270 1.79 4.18 22.55
N ASP A 271 2.43 3.44 21.66
CA ASP A 271 3.76 3.73 21.15
C ASP A 271 3.79 4.82 20.05
N ALA A 272 2.65 5.41 19.72
CA ALA A 272 2.55 6.52 18.78
C ALA A 272 2.62 7.92 19.46
N GLY A 273 2.71 8.00 20.78
CA GLY A 273 2.70 9.26 21.53
C GLY A 273 3.86 10.22 21.23
N PHE A 274 4.97 9.71 20.67
CA PHE A 274 6.10 10.55 20.23
C PHE A 274 5.86 11.25 18.88
N VAL A 275 4.81 10.87 18.14
CA VAL A 275 4.50 11.43 16.83
C VAL A 275 3.86 12.81 17.00
N SER A 276 4.54 13.88 16.57
CA SER A 276 4.01 15.22 16.64
C SER A 276 2.83 15.47 15.69
N ASP A 277 1.96 16.41 16.03
CA ASP A 277 0.83 16.82 15.17
C ASP A 277 1.28 17.21 13.77
N THR A 278 2.39 17.93 13.65
CA THR A 278 2.98 18.31 12.37
C THR A 278 3.29 17.08 11.49
N VAL A 279 3.83 16.00 12.06
CA VAL A 279 4.11 14.77 11.33
C VAL A 279 2.82 14.08 10.90
N VAL A 280 1.81 14.03 11.78
CA VAL A 280 0.50 13.44 11.43
C VAL A 280 -0.12 14.20 10.25
N GLU A 281 -0.15 15.53 10.30
CA GLU A 281 -0.69 16.37 9.22
C GLU A 281 0.10 16.26 7.91
N ARG A 282 1.42 16.12 7.97
CA ARG A 282 2.25 15.91 6.79
C ARG A 282 1.96 14.57 6.12
N PHE A 283 1.79 13.51 6.89
CA PHE A 283 1.67 12.15 6.36
C PHE A 283 0.24 11.74 6.02
N CYS A 284 -0.78 12.36 6.63
CA CYS A 284 -2.18 12.00 6.49
C CYS A 284 -2.99 13.09 5.77
N LEU A 285 -4.22 12.77 5.39
CA LEU A 285 -5.22 13.73 4.90
C LEU A 285 -6.29 13.92 5.98
N LEU A 286 -6.30 15.08 6.62
CA LEU A 286 -7.16 15.36 7.77
C LEU A 286 -7.93 16.67 7.60
N GLY A 287 -9.14 16.72 8.11
CA GLY A 287 -9.95 17.94 8.18
C GLY A 287 -11.15 17.95 7.24
N PRO A 288 -11.69 19.13 6.92
CA PRO A 288 -12.85 19.26 6.04
C PRO A 288 -12.50 18.87 4.59
N VAL A 289 -13.52 18.60 3.77
CA VAL A 289 -13.39 18.20 2.36
C VAL A 289 -12.41 19.08 1.57
N ALA A 290 -12.44 20.40 1.80
CA ALA A 290 -11.54 21.34 1.11
C ALA A 290 -10.05 21.02 1.33
N ALA A 291 -9.67 20.67 2.58
CA ALA A 291 -8.28 20.31 2.90
C ALA A 291 -7.84 19.03 2.17
N HIS A 292 -8.75 18.06 2.01
CA HIS A 292 -8.48 16.85 1.22
C HIS A 292 -8.31 17.18 -0.26
N LEU A 293 -9.19 17.99 -0.84
CA LEU A 293 -9.10 18.42 -2.24
C LEU A 293 -7.76 19.11 -2.52
N ASP A 294 -7.36 20.06 -1.67
CA ASP A 294 -6.11 20.80 -1.84
C ASP A 294 -4.88 19.87 -1.82
N LYS A 295 -4.82 18.93 -0.88
CA LYS A 295 -3.69 18.01 -0.77
C LYS A 295 -3.69 16.97 -1.90
N LEU A 296 -4.84 16.45 -2.29
CA LEU A 296 -4.97 15.53 -3.41
C LEU A 296 -4.60 16.18 -4.74
N GLN A 297 -4.93 17.47 -4.95
CA GLN A 297 -4.49 18.23 -6.12
C GLN A 297 -2.97 18.36 -6.18
N GLN A 298 -2.32 18.61 -5.03
CA GLN A 298 -0.86 18.63 -4.96
C GLN A 298 -0.26 17.26 -5.33
N LEU A 299 -0.80 16.16 -4.79
CA LEU A 299 -0.34 14.81 -5.11
C LEU A 299 -0.56 14.48 -6.60
N LYS A 300 -1.72 14.84 -7.18
CA LYS A 300 -2.00 14.68 -8.62
C LYS A 300 -0.96 15.43 -9.46
N ALA A 301 -0.63 16.66 -9.09
CA ALA A 301 0.37 17.47 -9.81
C ALA A 301 1.78 16.86 -9.78
N LEU A 302 2.10 16.05 -8.78
CA LEU A 302 3.37 15.30 -8.68
C LEU A 302 3.37 14.01 -9.52
N GLY A 303 2.24 13.63 -10.11
CA GLY A 303 2.09 12.43 -10.91
C GLY A 303 1.64 11.20 -10.13
N VAL A 304 0.85 11.41 -9.07
CA VAL A 304 0.15 10.32 -8.36
C VAL A 304 -1.07 9.90 -9.18
N ASP A 305 -1.13 8.62 -9.53
CA ASP A 305 -2.21 8.02 -10.31
C ASP A 305 -3.32 7.45 -9.43
N GLN A 306 -2.98 6.98 -8.23
CA GLN A 306 -3.93 6.46 -7.26
C GLN A 306 -3.67 7.00 -5.87
N PHE A 307 -4.73 7.41 -5.17
CA PHE A 307 -4.71 7.61 -3.72
C PHE A 307 -5.50 6.51 -3.01
N ALA A 308 -4.82 5.76 -2.13
CA ALA A 308 -5.42 4.69 -1.32
C ALA A 308 -5.58 5.17 0.13
N LEU A 309 -6.81 5.47 0.54
CA LEU A 309 -7.07 5.96 1.90
C LEU A 309 -7.13 4.80 2.92
N TYR A 310 -6.40 4.90 4.00
CA TYR A 310 -6.52 4.01 5.16
C TYR A 310 -7.74 4.43 5.98
N ALA A 311 -8.79 3.62 5.92
CA ALA A 311 -10.01 3.80 6.73
C ALA A 311 -9.92 2.96 8.02
N MET A 312 -8.97 3.32 8.91
CA MET A 312 -8.67 2.59 10.15
C MET A 312 -8.93 3.44 11.39
N HIS A 313 -10.01 4.19 11.36
CA HIS A 313 -10.46 5.12 12.38
C HIS A 313 -11.97 4.94 12.61
N ASP A 314 -12.55 5.66 13.53
CA ASP A 314 -13.96 5.56 13.92
C ASP A 314 -14.94 6.12 12.86
N ALA A 315 -14.51 7.06 12.01
CA ALA A 315 -15.31 7.71 10.97
C ALA A 315 -15.18 7.04 9.57
N LYS A 316 -15.00 5.71 9.49
CA LYS A 316 -14.77 4.98 8.23
C LYS A 316 -15.86 5.23 7.19
N GLU A 317 -17.11 5.06 7.61
CA GLU A 317 -18.26 5.13 6.72
C GLU A 317 -18.51 6.54 6.22
N SER A 318 -18.50 7.53 7.12
CA SER A 318 -18.71 8.94 6.78
C SER A 318 -17.59 9.49 5.89
N THR A 319 -16.34 9.07 6.12
CA THR A 319 -15.21 9.43 5.25
C THR A 319 -15.39 8.85 3.85
N LEU A 320 -15.76 7.56 3.72
CA LEU A 320 -16.02 6.96 2.41
C LEU A 320 -17.16 7.66 1.66
N ASP A 321 -18.22 8.05 2.38
CA ASP A 321 -19.36 8.75 1.80
C ASP A 321 -18.99 10.17 1.34
N ALA A 322 -18.25 10.92 2.15
CA ALA A 322 -17.76 12.24 1.77
C ALA A 322 -16.84 12.17 0.54
N TYR A 323 -15.96 11.17 0.49
CA TYR A 323 -15.13 10.94 -0.70
C TYR A 323 -15.99 10.68 -1.94
N GLY A 324 -17.00 9.80 -1.86
CA GLY A 324 -17.88 9.50 -2.98
C GLY A 324 -18.73 10.67 -3.45
N ALA A 325 -19.24 11.47 -2.48
CA ALA A 325 -20.13 12.56 -2.78
C ALA A 325 -19.43 13.82 -3.32
N GLU A 326 -18.25 14.16 -2.79
CA GLU A 326 -17.63 15.47 -2.98
C GLU A 326 -16.19 15.40 -3.54
N ILE A 327 -15.39 14.40 -3.15
CA ILE A 327 -13.97 14.36 -3.51
C ILE A 327 -13.75 13.63 -4.84
N LEU A 328 -14.22 12.40 -4.99
CA LEU A 328 -14.04 11.64 -6.23
C LEU A 328 -14.56 12.38 -7.47
N PRO A 329 -15.75 13.03 -7.43
CA PRO A 329 -16.24 13.78 -8.58
C PRO A 329 -15.31 14.92 -9.04
N ALA A 330 -14.55 15.53 -8.13
CA ALA A 330 -13.60 16.59 -8.46
C ALA A 330 -12.34 16.07 -9.19
N PHE A 331 -12.13 14.75 -9.25
CA PHE A 331 -11.01 14.09 -9.94
C PHE A 331 -11.47 13.19 -11.09
N ALA A 332 -12.78 13.12 -11.35
CA ALA A 332 -13.30 12.48 -12.55
C ALA A 332 -12.92 13.35 -13.76
N ASP A 333 -12.17 12.78 -14.71
CA ASP A 333 -11.81 13.42 -15.97
C ASP A 333 -12.98 13.35 -16.97
#